data_bce9c28f6b06f3b77a380d57ead3be00
#
_entry.id   bce9c28f6b06f3b77a380d57ead3be00
#
_cell.length_a   1.000
_cell.length_b   1.000
_cell.length_c   1.000
_cell.angle_alpha   90.00
_cell.angle_beta   90.00
_cell.angle_gamma   90.00
#
_symmetry.space_group_name_H-M   'P 1'
#
loop_
_entity.id
_entity.type
_entity.pdbx_description
1 polymer ?
#
loop_
_entity_poly.entity_id
_entity_poly.type
_entity_poly.pdbx_seq_one_letter_code
_entity_poly.pdbx_strand_id
1 'polypeptide(L)'
;DVNPDEIEDILNKFEDVGIDLIKQDDDISEEFMDLDNIEEIEIDDEKYASIIDEISVNDPVKLYLREIGKIPLLTAEEEMVYATRALEGDEEATKRLVEANLRLVVSIAKKYVGRGMLFLDLIQEGNMGLIKAVEKFDVTKGYKFSTYATWWIRQAITRSIADQARTIRIPVHMVETINKLVRTQRHLLQQLGREATTEELAEELRIYSRKSNRNSKNISR
;
A
#
# COMPACT_ATOMS: atom_id res chain seq x y z
N ASP A 1 -3.46 8.03 -34.52
CA ASP A 1 -2.61 6.83 -34.42
C ASP A 1 -1.17 7.31 -34.38
N VAL A 2 -0.57 7.24 -33.20
CA VAL A 2 0.85 7.60 -33.00
C VAL A 2 1.68 6.34 -33.21
N ASN A 3 2.72 6.46 -34.05
CA ASN A 3 3.60 5.33 -34.38
C ASN A 3 4.44 4.93 -33.16
N PRO A 4 4.55 3.62 -32.80
CA PRO A 4 5.36 3.17 -31.67
C PRO A 4 6.81 3.67 -31.69
N ASP A 5 7.42 3.77 -32.88
CA ASP A 5 8.80 4.25 -33.05
C ASP A 5 8.96 5.74 -32.69
N GLU A 6 7.93 6.58 -32.92
CA GLU A 6 7.94 8.00 -32.52
C GLU A 6 7.82 8.18 -31.00
N ILE A 7 7.16 7.25 -30.31
CA ILE A 7 7.07 7.25 -28.85
C ILE A 7 8.43 6.92 -28.24
N GLU A 8 9.15 5.94 -28.78
CA GLU A 8 10.46 5.54 -28.33
C GLU A 8 11.51 6.64 -28.50
N ASP A 9 11.45 7.38 -29.61
CA ASP A 9 12.29 8.56 -29.87
C ASP A 9 12.02 9.73 -28.90
N ILE A 10 10.76 9.91 -28.49
CA ILE A 10 10.36 10.91 -27.50
C ILE A 10 10.85 10.51 -26.11
N LEU A 11 10.72 9.23 -25.73
CA LEU A 11 11.17 8.70 -24.46
C LEU A 11 12.69 8.84 -24.30
N ASN A 12 13.47 8.50 -25.32
CA ASN A 12 14.92 8.65 -25.35
C ASN A 12 15.36 10.12 -25.20
N LYS A 13 14.62 11.07 -25.82
CA LYS A 13 14.89 12.51 -25.66
C LYS A 13 14.63 13.03 -24.24
N PHE A 14 13.69 12.45 -23.52
CA PHE A 14 13.46 12.81 -22.12
C PHE A 14 14.57 12.27 -21.20
N GLU A 15 15.08 11.05 -21.46
CA GLU A 15 16.23 10.51 -20.76
C GLU A 15 17.50 11.34 -20.99
N ASP A 16 17.75 11.80 -22.23
CA ASP A 16 18.90 12.65 -22.56
C ASP A 16 18.88 14.02 -21.86
N VAL A 17 17.69 14.52 -21.52
CA VAL A 17 17.49 15.79 -20.80
C VAL A 17 17.49 15.57 -19.28
N GLY A 18 17.64 14.31 -18.81
CA GLY A 18 17.66 13.95 -17.37
C GLY A 18 16.28 13.95 -16.72
N ILE A 19 15.23 13.78 -17.51
CA ILE A 19 13.86 13.61 -17.04
C ILE A 19 13.55 12.10 -17.01
N ASP A 20 13.59 11.50 -15.82
CA ASP A 20 13.15 10.14 -15.62
C ASP A 20 11.62 10.06 -15.76
N LEU A 21 11.15 9.42 -16.83
CA LEU A 21 9.73 9.14 -17.04
C LEU A 21 9.31 7.94 -16.19
N ILE A 22 8.65 8.21 -15.09
CA ILE A 22 8.02 7.19 -14.27
C ILE A 22 6.75 6.75 -14.97
N LYS A 23 6.71 5.52 -15.48
CA LYS A 23 5.48 4.88 -15.94
C LYS A 23 4.47 4.90 -14.79
N GLN A 24 3.30 5.47 -15.01
CA GLN A 24 2.28 5.70 -14.00
C GLN A 24 1.56 4.39 -13.57
N ASP A 25 1.91 3.26 -14.16
CA ASP A 25 1.37 1.95 -13.85
C ASP A 25 2.44 1.06 -13.19
N ASP A 26 2.13 0.64 -11.98
CA ASP A 26 2.62 -0.53 -11.24
C ASP A 26 3.98 -0.54 -10.53
N ASP A 27 4.88 0.45 -10.69
CA ASP A 27 6.14 0.47 -9.94
C ASP A 27 6.18 1.57 -8.85
N ILE A 28 5.25 1.50 -7.91
CA ILE A 28 5.56 2.05 -6.58
C ILE A 28 6.34 0.96 -5.88
N SER A 29 7.66 1.14 -5.93
CA SER A 29 8.66 0.20 -5.47
C SER A 29 8.29 -0.48 -4.16
N GLU A 30 8.49 -1.79 -4.12
CA GLU A 30 8.47 -2.67 -2.95
C GLU A 30 9.24 -2.10 -1.74
N GLU A 31 10.11 -1.11 -1.95
CA GLU A 31 10.89 -0.39 -0.94
C GLU A 31 10.06 0.53 -0.03
N PHE A 32 8.82 0.91 -0.40
CA PHE A 32 7.96 1.74 0.46
C PHE A 32 7.26 0.92 1.55
N MET A 33 7.30 -0.39 1.44
CA MET A 33 6.72 -1.31 2.37
C MET A 33 7.83 -2.04 3.14
N ASP A 34 7.76 -2.03 4.46
CA ASP A 34 8.37 -3.08 5.27
C ASP A 34 7.62 -4.37 4.95
N LEU A 35 8.00 -5.04 3.84
CA LEU A 35 7.43 -6.30 3.41
C LEU A 35 7.79 -7.45 4.36
N ASP A 36 8.74 -7.24 5.26
CA ASP A 36 9.24 -8.26 6.19
C ASP A 36 8.22 -8.68 7.27
N ASN A 37 7.05 -8.01 7.35
CA ASN A 37 5.97 -8.37 8.26
C ASN A 37 4.60 -8.33 7.56
N ILE A 38 4.43 -9.11 6.50
CA ILE A 38 3.07 -9.51 6.08
C ILE A 38 2.64 -10.64 7.03
N GLU A 39 2.39 -10.30 8.29
CA GLU A 39 1.59 -11.15 9.15
C GLU A 39 0.20 -11.23 8.53
N GLU A 40 -0.26 -12.44 8.26
CA GLU A 40 -1.67 -12.71 7.89
C GLU A 40 -2.54 -12.05 8.97
N ILE A 41 -3.22 -10.97 8.60
CA ILE A 41 -4.10 -10.26 9.54
C ILE A 41 -5.44 -10.98 9.47
N GLU A 42 -5.56 -12.04 10.25
CA GLU A 42 -6.87 -12.63 10.55
C GLU A 42 -7.56 -11.76 11.58
N ILE A 43 -8.72 -11.23 11.22
CA ILE A 43 -9.55 -10.39 12.08
C ILE A 43 -10.75 -11.19 12.51
N ASP A 44 -10.72 -11.64 13.74
CA ASP A 44 -11.87 -12.17 14.44
C ASP A 44 -12.69 -11.05 15.12
N ASP A 45 -13.85 -11.40 15.66
CA ASP A 45 -14.74 -10.47 16.33
C ASP A 45 -14.11 -9.87 17.59
N GLU A 46 -13.27 -10.62 18.31
CA GLU A 46 -12.61 -10.15 19.53
C GLU A 46 -11.56 -9.10 19.24
N LYS A 47 -10.71 -9.34 18.23
CA LYS A 47 -9.72 -8.34 17.77
C LYS A 47 -10.38 -7.07 17.27
N TYR A 48 -11.49 -7.21 16.53
CA TYR A 48 -12.23 -6.06 16.04
C TYR A 48 -12.84 -5.24 17.19
N ALA A 49 -13.44 -5.90 18.18
CA ALA A 49 -13.98 -5.23 19.37
C ALA A 49 -12.88 -4.46 20.14
N SER A 50 -11.70 -5.06 20.33
CA SER A 50 -10.56 -4.40 20.98
C SER A 50 -10.10 -3.15 20.23
N ILE A 51 -10.17 -3.16 18.90
CA ILE A 51 -9.85 -1.99 18.07
C ILE A 51 -10.82 -0.84 18.36
N ILE A 52 -12.11 -1.14 18.50
CA ILE A 52 -13.14 -0.13 18.78
C ILE A 52 -12.94 0.49 20.17
N ASP A 53 -12.58 -0.30 21.17
CA ASP A 53 -12.39 0.18 22.54
C ASP A 53 -11.11 1.01 22.71
N GLU A 54 -10.03 0.66 22.02
CA GLU A 54 -8.77 1.39 22.11
C GLU A 54 -8.78 2.75 21.40
N ILE A 55 -9.64 2.94 20.40
CA ILE A 55 -9.71 4.19 19.67
C ILE A 55 -10.58 5.18 20.45
N SER A 56 -9.97 6.22 21.02
CA SER A 56 -10.68 7.39 21.55
C SER A 56 -11.29 8.16 20.37
N VAL A 57 -12.54 7.82 20.00
CA VAL A 57 -13.08 8.19 18.68
C VAL A 57 -14.27 9.12 18.82
N ASN A 58 -14.33 10.09 17.91
CA ASN A 58 -15.50 10.93 17.71
C ASN A 58 -16.72 10.08 17.30
N ASP A 59 -17.92 10.51 17.68
CA ASP A 59 -19.19 9.80 17.40
C ASP A 59 -19.36 9.26 15.95
N PRO A 60 -18.97 9.99 14.87
CA PRO A 60 -19.10 9.49 13.49
C PRO A 60 -18.28 8.25 13.20
N VAL A 61 -17.08 8.15 13.77
CA VAL A 61 -16.20 6.98 13.56
C VAL A 61 -16.77 5.75 14.25
N LYS A 62 -17.26 5.92 15.50
CA LYS A 62 -17.92 4.82 16.23
C LYS A 62 -19.16 4.32 15.50
N LEU A 63 -19.93 5.22 14.91
CA LEU A 63 -21.09 4.85 14.11
C LEU A 63 -20.68 3.99 12.92
N TYR A 64 -19.69 4.43 12.14
CA TYR A 64 -19.17 3.68 10.99
C TYR A 64 -18.66 2.29 11.40
N LEU A 65 -17.82 2.21 12.44
CA LEU A 65 -17.27 0.94 12.92
C LEU A 65 -18.37 -0.02 13.36
N ARG A 66 -19.42 0.48 14.03
CA ARG A 66 -20.57 -0.33 14.43
C ARG A 66 -21.38 -0.82 13.22
N GLU A 67 -21.52 -0.03 12.18
CA GLU A 67 -22.26 -0.42 10.98
C GLU A 67 -21.53 -1.54 10.23
N ILE A 68 -20.21 -1.41 9.99
CA ILE A 68 -19.45 -2.45 9.30
C ILE A 68 -19.30 -3.72 10.15
N GLY A 69 -19.34 -3.61 11.48
CA GLY A 69 -19.31 -4.75 12.40
C GLY A 69 -20.55 -5.65 12.32
N LYS A 70 -21.68 -5.16 11.78
CA LYS A 70 -22.91 -5.95 11.59
C LYS A 70 -22.82 -6.90 10.39
N ILE A 71 -21.87 -6.67 9.48
CA ILE A 71 -21.72 -7.47 8.27
C ILE A 71 -21.00 -8.78 8.63
N PRO A 72 -21.59 -9.93 8.36
CA PRO A 72 -20.94 -11.21 8.66
C PRO A 72 -19.72 -11.42 7.78
N LEU A 73 -18.68 -12.02 8.37
CA LEU A 73 -17.49 -12.43 7.65
C LEU A 73 -17.82 -13.55 6.67
N LEU A 74 -17.07 -13.62 5.56
CA LEU A 74 -17.17 -14.70 4.59
C LEU A 74 -16.23 -15.85 4.98
N THR A 75 -16.64 -17.07 4.69
CA THR A 75 -15.76 -18.23 4.72
C THR A 75 -14.84 -18.22 3.49
N ALA A 76 -13.72 -18.96 3.54
CA ALA A 76 -12.79 -19.04 2.41
C ALA A 76 -13.47 -19.55 1.13
N GLU A 77 -14.45 -20.46 1.25
CA GLU A 77 -15.23 -20.97 0.12
C GLU A 77 -16.14 -19.89 -0.47
N GLU A 78 -16.82 -19.13 0.38
CA GLU A 78 -17.66 -17.99 -0.04
C GLU A 78 -16.84 -16.88 -0.69
N GLU A 79 -15.66 -16.56 -0.14
CA GLU A 79 -14.75 -15.58 -0.76
C GLU A 79 -14.41 -15.97 -2.20
N MET A 80 -14.07 -17.24 -2.44
CA MET A 80 -13.76 -17.73 -3.78
C MET A 80 -14.97 -17.65 -4.73
N VAL A 81 -16.15 -17.98 -4.24
CA VAL A 81 -17.39 -17.89 -5.05
C VAL A 81 -17.71 -16.46 -5.42
N TYR A 82 -17.68 -15.52 -4.44
CA TYR A 82 -17.94 -14.12 -4.72
C TYR A 82 -16.85 -13.48 -5.58
N ALA A 83 -15.59 -13.85 -5.39
CA ALA A 83 -14.49 -13.37 -6.22
C ALA A 83 -14.63 -13.81 -7.69
N THR A 84 -15.03 -15.07 -7.93
CA THR A 84 -15.28 -15.58 -9.28
C THR A 84 -16.43 -14.82 -9.96
N ARG A 85 -17.55 -14.64 -9.27
CA ARG A 85 -18.69 -13.87 -9.79
C ARG A 85 -18.35 -12.40 -10.04
N ALA A 86 -17.53 -11.80 -9.17
CA ALA A 86 -17.06 -10.42 -9.37
C ALA A 86 -16.21 -10.26 -10.64
N LEU A 87 -15.35 -11.23 -10.97
CA LEU A 87 -14.60 -11.28 -12.23
C LEU A 87 -15.51 -11.41 -13.47
N GLU A 88 -16.68 -12.04 -13.32
CA GLU A 88 -17.69 -12.14 -14.38
C GLU A 88 -18.53 -10.84 -14.54
N GLY A 89 -18.27 -9.82 -13.71
CA GLY A 89 -18.94 -8.52 -13.76
C GLY A 89 -20.20 -8.43 -12.89
N ASP A 90 -20.39 -9.34 -11.92
CA ASP A 90 -21.48 -9.28 -10.97
C ASP A 90 -21.23 -8.21 -9.89
N GLU A 91 -21.96 -7.10 -10.01
CA GLU A 91 -21.84 -5.96 -9.08
C GLU A 91 -22.28 -6.32 -7.65
N GLU A 92 -23.28 -7.20 -7.48
CA GLU A 92 -23.70 -7.63 -6.15
C GLU A 92 -22.64 -8.47 -5.45
N ALA A 93 -21.98 -9.37 -6.20
CA ALA A 93 -20.87 -10.17 -5.69
C ALA A 93 -19.68 -9.28 -5.30
N THR A 94 -19.33 -8.31 -6.15
CA THR A 94 -18.29 -7.32 -5.89
C THR A 94 -18.59 -6.54 -4.61
N LYS A 95 -19.80 -6.01 -4.47
CA LYS A 95 -20.25 -5.27 -3.30
C LYS A 95 -20.16 -6.13 -2.03
N ARG A 96 -20.65 -7.38 -2.10
CA ARG A 96 -20.62 -8.29 -0.97
C ARG A 96 -19.21 -8.64 -0.51
N LEU A 97 -18.30 -8.87 -1.45
CA LEU A 97 -16.89 -9.15 -1.16
C LEU A 97 -16.21 -7.94 -0.51
N VAL A 98 -16.46 -6.71 -1.01
CA VAL A 98 -15.94 -5.48 -0.42
C VAL A 98 -16.48 -5.29 1.00
N GLU A 99 -17.80 -5.36 1.20
CA GLU A 99 -18.46 -5.12 2.49
C GLU A 99 -17.93 -6.07 3.58
N ALA A 100 -17.78 -7.35 3.28
CA ALA A 100 -17.26 -8.34 4.23
C ALA A 100 -15.80 -8.10 4.64
N ASN A 101 -15.04 -7.38 3.82
CA ASN A 101 -13.62 -7.09 4.07
C ASN A 101 -13.33 -5.66 4.58
N LEU A 102 -14.36 -4.83 4.88
CA LEU A 102 -14.16 -3.48 5.45
C LEU A 102 -13.45 -3.50 6.80
N ARG A 103 -13.68 -4.53 7.61
CA ARG A 103 -13.00 -4.72 8.91
C ARG A 103 -11.49 -4.91 8.75
N LEU A 104 -11.04 -5.56 7.66
CA LEU A 104 -9.63 -5.70 7.30
C LEU A 104 -9.01 -4.32 7.05
N VAL A 105 -9.71 -3.44 6.31
CA VAL A 105 -9.23 -2.07 6.06
C VAL A 105 -9.02 -1.31 7.37
N VAL A 106 -9.96 -1.39 8.31
CA VAL A 106 -9.87 -0.71 9.60
C VAL A 106 -8.65 -1.17 10.40
N SER A 107 -8.37 -2.47 10.45
CA SER A 107 -7.22 -3.02 11.17
C SER A 107 -5.89 -2.55 10.60
N ILE A 108 -5.81 -2.42 9.29
CA ILE A 108 -4.63 -1.91 8.59
C ILE A 108 -4.50 -0.40 8.82
N ALA A 109 -5.59 0.36 8.62
CA ALA A 109 -5.60 1.82 8.78
C ALA A 109 -5.21 2.26 10.19
N LYS A 110 -5.57 1.49 11.24
CA LYS A 110 -5.19 1.74 12.63
C LYS A 110 -3.67 1.90 12.80
N LYS A 111 -2.87 1.12 12.09
CA LYS A 111 -1.40 1.17 12.15
C LYS A 111 -0.80 2.48 11.61
N TYR A 112 -1.61 3.27 10.90
CA TYR A 112 -1.21 4.53 10.27
C TYR A 112 -1.78 5.77 10.95
N VAL A 113 -2.52 5.61 12.05
CA VAL A 113 -3.03 6.73 12.86
C VAL A 113 -1.88 7.58 13.38
N GLY A 114 -2.07 8.91 13.42
CA GLY A 114 -1.05 9.85 13.89
C GLY A 114 -0.01 10.26 12.83
N ARG A 115 -0.17 9.84 11.57
CA ARG A 115 0.77 10.17 10.48
C ARG A 115 0.33 11.38 9.63
N GLY A 116 -0.53 12.25 10.18
CA GLY A 116 -0.93 13.51 9.53
C GLY A 116 -2.25 13.45 8.75
N MET A 117 -2.98 12.33 8.80
CA MET A 117 -4.32 12.18 8.25
C MET A 117 -5.31 11.74 9.34
N LEU A 118 -6.58 12.10 9.17
CA LEU A 118 -7.64 11.64 10.05
C LEU A 118 -7.91 10.15 9.84
N PHE A 119 -8.32 9.45 10.90
CA PHE A 119 -8.53 8.01 10.85
C PHE A 119 -9.60 7.59 9.82
N LEU A 120 -10.70 8.35 9.71
CA LEU A 120 -11.72 8.09 8.69
C LEU A 120 -11.18 8.25 7.27
N ASP A 121 -10.30 9.23 7.03
CA ASP A 121 -9.72 9.45 5.71
C ASP A 121 -8.79 8.29 5.35
N LEU A 122 -7.99 7.80 6.32
CA LEU A 122 -7.17 6.61 6.12
C LEU A 122 -8.02 5.37 5.78
N ILE A 123 -9.17 5.20 6.44
CA ILE A 123 -10.10 4.12 6.13
C ILE A 123 -10.66 4.27 4.71
N GLN A 124 -11.09 5.46 4.30
CA GLN A 124 -11.65 5.67 2.96
C GLN A 124 -10.61 5.44 1.86
N GLU A 125 -9.39 5.91 2.03
CA GLU A 125 -8.30 5.60 1.11
C GLU A 125 -7.99 4.10 1.07
N GLY A 126 -8.01 3.43 2.22
CA GLY A 126 -7.91 1.97 2.30
C GLY A 126 -9.06 1.25 1.59
N ASN A 127 -10.30 1.74 1.70
CA ASN A 127 -11.45 1.20 0.99
C ASN A 127 -11.29 1.31 -0.54
N MET A 128 -10.71 2.42 -1.02
CA MET A 128 -10.37 2.56 -2.45
C MET A 128 -9.33 1.53 -2.89
N GLY A 129 -8.36 1.22 -2.03
CA GLY A 129 -7.41 0.13 -2.24
C GLY A 129 -8.08 -1.23 -2.27
N LEU A 130 -9.01 -1.50 -1.35
CA LEU A 130 -9.78 -2.75 -1.31
C LEU A 130 -10.61 -2.97 -2.58
N ILE A 131 -11.29 -1.94 -3.08
CA ILE A 131 -12.08 -2.02 -4.33
C ILE A 131 -11.16 -2.41 -5.49
N LYS A 132 -9.99 -1.77 -5.63
CA LYS A 132 -9.00 -2.15 -6.66
C LYS A 132 -8.49 -3.58 -6.49
N ALA A 133 -8.35 -4.06 -5.25
CA ALA A 133 -7.98 -5.44 -5.00
C ALA A 133 -9.03 -6.41 -5.51
N VAL A 134 -10.32 -6.15 -5.31
CA VAL A 134 -11.41 -6.98 -5.81
C VAL A 134 -11.42 -7.03 -7.34
N GLU A 135 -11.22 -5.89 -8.00
CA GLU A 135 -11.18 -5.80 -9.47
C GLU A 135 -10.03 -6.60 -10.11
N LYS A 136 -8.89 -6.68 -9.40
CA LYS A 136 -7.65 -7.30 -9.92
C LYS A 136 -7.33 -8.68 -9.33
N PHE A 137 -8.17 -9.19 -8.45
CA PHE A 137 -7.91 -10.46 -7.78
C PHE A 137 -8.07 -11.65 -8.73
N ASP A 138 -7.05 -12.50 -8.81
CA ASP A 138 -7.03 -13.70 -9.64
C ASP A 138 -7.22 -14.95 -8.78
N VAL A 139 -8.41 -15.52 -8.84
CA VAL A 139 -8.83 -16.71 -8.10
C VAL A 139 -7.97 -17.94 -8.45
N THR A 140 -7.41 -17.99 -9.69
CA THR A 140 -6.66 -19.15 -10.18
C THR A 140 -5.33 -19.37 -9.46
N LYS A 141 -4.80 -18.33 -8.81
CA LYS A 141 -3.51 -18.36 -8.10
C LYS A 141 -3.56 -19.06 -6.74
N GLY A 142 -4.75 -19.37 -6.21
CA GLY A 142 -4.93 -20.15 -5.00
C GLY A 142 -4.52 -19.47 -3.68
N TYR A 143 -4.27 -18.15 -3.69
CA TYR A 143 -3.99 -17.38 -2.48
C TYR A 143 -5.30 -16.89 -1.84
N LYS A 144 -5.29 -16.65 -0.51
CA LYS A 144 -6.40 -16.00 0.20
C LYS A 144 -6.58 -14.57 -0.31
N PHE A 145 -7.82 -14.13 -0.46
CA PHE A 145 -8.14 -12.76 -0.86
C PHE A 145 -7.54 -11.74 0.11
N SER A 146 -7.60 -11.99 1.41
CA SER A 146 -7.08 -11.10 2.46
C SER A 146 -5.59 -10.79 2.28
N THR A 147 -4.77 -11.77 1.89
CA THR A 147 -3.33 -11.59 1.63
C THR A 147 -3.09 -10.61 0.48
N TYR A 148 -3.82 -10.78 -0.62
CA TYR A 148 -3.73 -9.91 -1.78
C TYR A 148 -4.29 -8.50 -1.50
N ALA A 149 -5.46 -8.42 -0.86
CA ALA A 149 -6.12 -7.17 -0.52
C ALA A 149 -5.27 -6.31 0.45
N THR A 150 -4.57 -6.94 1.41
CA THR A 150 -3.69 -6.25 2.34
C THR A 150 -2.64 -5.40 1.63
N TRP A 151 -2.07 -5.90 0.53
CA TRP A 151 -1.12 -5.15 -0.28
C TRP A 151 -1.75 -3.87 -0.87
N TRP A 152 -2.90 -3.99 -1.53
CA TRP A 152 -3.60 -2.87 -2.17
C TRP A 152 -4.08 -1.82 -1.15
N ILE A 153 -4.62 -2.28 -0.02
CA ILE A 153 -5.08 -1.41 1.06
C ILE A 153 -3.90 -0.60 1.61
N ARG A 154 -2.80 -1.27 1.94
CA ARG A 154 -1.58 -0.63 2.45
C ARG A 154 -1.01 0.36 1.46
N GLN A 155 -0.94 -0.02 0.20
CA GLN A 155 -0.48 0.83 -0.90
C GLN A 155 -1.30 2.11 -1.01
N ALA A 156 -2.63 2.00 -1.01
CA ALA A 156 -3.52 3.16 -1.10
C ALA A 156 -3.33 4.11 0.09
N ILE A 157 -3.32 3.57 1.32
CA ILE A 157 -3.11 4.36 2.54
C ILE A 157 -1.75 5.06 2.53
N THR A 158 -0.68 4.36 2.19
CA THR A 158 0.67 4.91 2.22
C THR A 158 0.83 6.02 1.18
N ARG A 159 0.27 5.82 -0.02
CA ARG A 159 0.29 6.82 -1.08
C ARG A 159 -0.51 8.06 -0.69
N SER A 160 -1.69 7.90 -0.09
CA SER A 160 -2.51 9.04 0.34
C SER A 160 -1.82 9.84 1.46
N ILE A 161 -1.15 9.19 2.41
CA ILE A 161 -0.34 9.87 3.43
C ILE A 161 0.79 10.68 2.77
N ALA A 162 1.51 10.12 1.79
CA ALA A 162 2.57 10.84 1.10
C ALA A 162 2.04 12.07 0.37
N ASP A 163 0.84 11.98 -0.22
CA ASP A 163 0.23 13.03 -1.03
C ASP A 163 -0.50 14.12 -0.21
N GLN A 164 -1.11 13.78 0.92
CA GLN A 164 -2.09 14.64 1.61
C GLN A 164 -1.71 14.98 3.05
N ALA A 165 -0.82 14.24 3.72
CA ALA A 165 -0.53 14.44 5.13
C ALA A 165 0.22 15.76 5.44
N ARG A 166 0.80 16.42 4.46
CA ARG A 166 1.61 17.62 4.62
C ARG A 166 0.88 18.85 4.12
N THR A 167 0.86 19.93 4.91
CA THR A 167 0.32 21.24 4.50
C THR A 167 0.99 21.77 3.22
N ILE A 168 2.32 21.61 3.11
CA ILE A 168 3.06 21.86 1.88
C ILE A 168 3.33 20.50 1.25
N ARG A 169 2.66 20.22 0.14
CA ARG A 169 2.78 18.95 -0.59
C ARG A 169 4.21 18.72 -1.07
N ILE A 170 4.71 17.53 -0.81
CA ILE A 170 5.98 17.03 -1.34
C ILE A 170 5.65 15.89 -2.31
N PRO A 171 6.28 15.84 -3.51
CA PRO A 171 6.09 14.71 -4.43
C PRO A 171 6.41 13.36 -3.79
N VAL A 172 5.67 12.30 -4.17
CA VAL A 172 5.77 10.97 -3.56
C VAL A 172 7.21 10.44 -3.59
N HIS A 173 7.92 10.54 -4.71
CA HIS A 173 9.32 10.11 -4.85
C HIS A 173 10.27 10.79 -3.86
N MET A 174 10.00 12.05 -3.49
CA MET A 174 10.80 12.76 -2.49
C MET A 174 10.51 12.26 -1.08
N VAL A 175 9.24 11.91 -0.79
CA VAL A 175 8.85 11.27 0.48
C VAL A 175 9.53 9.90 0.61
N GLU A 176 9.59 9.13 -0.46
CA GLU A 176 10.33 7.86 -0.53
C GLU A 176 11.82 8.05 -0.24
N THR A 177 12.44 9.01 -0.90
CA THR A 177 13.86 9.34 -0.66
C THR A 177 14.13 9.73 0.79
N ILE A 178 13.24 10.54 1.40
CA ILE A 178 13.35 10.94 2.81
C ILE A 178 13.22 9.71 3.71
N ASN A 179 12.25 8.85 3.47
CA ASN A 179 12.05 7.64 4.26
C ASN A 179 13.26 6.68 4.14
N LYS A 180 13.79 6.52 2.94
CA LYS A 180 15.01 5.72 2.70
C LYS A 180 16.21 6.30 3.47
N LEU A 181 16.39 7.61 3.43
CA LEU A 181 17.44 8.29 4.19
C LEU A 181 17.31 8.03 5.69
N VAL A 182 16.10 8.18 6.25
CA VAL A 182 15.85 7.96 7.69
C VAL A 182 16.09 6.51 8.09
N ARG A 183 15.72 5.53 7.26
CA ARG A 183 16.01 4.11 7.50
C ARG A 183 17.50 3.83 7.50
N THR A 184 18.22 4.33 6.49
CA THR A 184 19.68 4.18 6.38
C THR A 184 20.39 4.82 7.57
N GLN A 185 19.93 5.99 8.02
CA GLN A 185 20.48 6.66 9.19
C GLN A 185 20.30 5.84 10.46
N ARG A 186 19.11 5.26 10.68
CA ARG A 186 18.86 4.37 11.82
C ARG A 186 19.70 3.10 11.77
N HIS A 187 19.84 2.51 10.58
CA HIS A 187 20.67 1.32 10.37
C HIS A 187 22.14 1.60 10.72
N LEU A 188 22.69 2.68 10.20
CA LEU A 188 24.07 3.08 10.50
C LEU A 188 24.27 3.47 11.97
N LEU A 189 23.27 4.09 12.61
CA LEU A 189 23.31 4.39 14.04
C LEU A 189 23.44 3.11 14.88
N GLN A 190 22.71 2.04 14.50
CA GLN A 190 22.80 0.73 15.18
C GLN A 190 24.16 0.05 14.94
N GLN A 191 24.72 0.20 13.74
CA GLN A 191 26.01 -0.42 13.41
C GLN A 191 27.21 0.31 14.02
N LEU A 192 27.19 1.64 13.94
CA LEU A 192 28.33 2.48 14.35
C LEU A 192 28.28 2.90 15.81
N GLY A 193 27.11 2.80 16.47
CA GLY A 193 26.90 3.30 17.85
C GLY A 193 26.95 4.84 17.96
N ARG A 194 27.00 5.55 16.84
CA ARG A 194 27.01 7.03 16.73
C ARG A 194 26.21 7.47 15.50
N GLU A 195 25.89 8.75 15.44
CA GLU A 195 25.30 9.34 14.21
C GLU A 195 26.24 9.19 13.02
N ALA A 196 25.70 8.80 11.88
CA ALA A 196 26.44 8.65 10.64
C ALA A 196 26.74 10.02 10.01
N THR A 197 27.93 10.15 9.42
CA THR A 197 28.27 11.36 8.63
C THR A 197 27.51 11.37 7.31
N THR A 198 27.45 12.56 6.67
CA THR A 198 26.80 12.71 5.36
C THR A 198 27.45 11.87 4.27
N GLU A 199 28.76 11.63 4.37
CA GLU A 199 29.54 10.81 3.45
C GLU A 199 29.21 9.33 3.61
N GLU A 200 29.12 8.83 4.85
CA GLU A 200 28.73 7.45 5.18
C GLU A 200 27.29 7.16 4.72
N LEU A 201 26.39 8.11 4.95
CA LEU A 201 25.00 8.01 4.46
C LEU A 201 24.94 7.96 2.92
N ALA A 202 25.72 8.81 2.24
CA ALA A 202 25.75 8.85 0.78
C ALA A 202 26.33 7.57 0.18
N GLU A 203 27.33 6.98 0.83
CA GLU A 203 27.93 5.71 0.39
C GLU A 203 26.95 4.56 0.53
N GLU A 204 26.27 4.45 1.68
CA GLU A 204 25.30 3.41 1.92
C GLU A 204 24.07 3.52 1.00
N LEU A 205 23.55 4.73 0.78
CA LEU A 205 22.47 4.99 -0.17
C LEU A 205 22.86 4.60 -1.61
N ARG A 206 24.12 4.80 -2.03
CA ARG A 206 24.63 4.38 -3.34
C ARG A 206 24.69 2.86 -3.47
N ILE A 207 25.05 2.15 -2.41
CA ILE A 207 25.06 0.68 -2.38
C ILE A 207 23.66 0.14 -2.52
N TYR A 208 22.67 0.71 -1.82
CA TYR A 208 21.27 0.34 -1.95
C TYR A 208 20.75 0.56 -3.38
N SER A 209 21.00 1.69 -3.98
CA SER A 209 20.62 2.00 -5.35
C SER A 209 21.22 1.01 -6.36
N ARG A 210 22.47 0.57 -6.16
CA ARG A 210 23.12 -0.44 -7.03
C ARG A 210 22.56 -1.86 -6.84
N LYS A 211 22.12 -2.22 -5.62
CA LYS A 211 21.50 -3.53 -5.33
C LYS A 211 20.09 -3.61 -5.92
N SER A 212 19.29 -2.57 -5.79
CA SER A 212 17.95 -2.48 -6.39
C SER A 212 17.99 -2.66 -7.91
N ASN A 213 18.86 -1.94 -8.60
CA ASN A 213 19.07 -2.08 -10.05
C ASN A 213 19.59 -3.46 -10.51
N ARG A 214 20.22 -4.25 -9.63
CA ARG A 214 20.63 -5.62 -9.97
C ARG A 214 19.48 -6.63 -9.81
N ASN A 215 18.62 -6.44 -8.83
CA ASN A 215 17.46 -7.31 -8.59
C ASN A 215 16.40 -7.14 -9.68
N SER A 216 16.11 -5.93 -10.13
CA SER A 216 15.17 -5.70 -11.23
C SER A 216 15.62 -6.31 -12.57
N LYS A 217 16.93 -6.41 -12.83
CA LYS A 217 17.47 -7.08 -14.03
C LYS A 217 17.46 -8.61 -13.97
N ASN A 218 17.31 -9.20 -12.78
CA ASN A 218 17.24 -10.67 -12.63
C ASN A 218 15.81 -11.23 -12.67
N ILE A 219 14.79 -10.37 -12.58
CA ILE A 219 13.37 -10.75 -12.66
C ILE A 219 12.86 -10.73 -14.11
N SER A 220 13.63 -10.11 -15.02
CA SER A 220 13.28 -10.01 -16.46
C SER A 220 14.04 -11.01 -17.35
N ARG A 221 14.43 -12.18 -16.79
CA ARG A 221 14.94 -13.32 -17.56
C ARG A 221 14.16 -14.59 -17.32
#